data_d25631b5b8d62646f86c20a914ceb84c
#
_entry.id   d25631b5b8d62646f86c20a914ceb84c
#
_cell.length_a   1.000
_cell.length_b   1.000
_cell.length_c   1.000
_cell.angle_alpha   90.00
_cell.angle_beta   90.00
_cell.angle_gamma   90.00
#
_symmetry.space_group_name_H-M   'P 1'
#
loop_
_entity.id
_entity.type
_entity.pdbx_description
1 polymer ?
#
loop_
_entity_poly.entity_id
_entity_poly.type
_entity_poly.pdbx_seq_one_letter_code
_entity_poly.pdbx_strand_id
1 'polypeptide(L)'
;AYFQSYTNTYGPVERLEALYREALAQPEIVALSLGTRPDCLPDEMLAMLQRLRDESEKDIWIELGLQSIHEATAERIHRGYPLPVFDDAYHRLKAAGFTVIVHVILGFPWETEDDMLATIRYLSALEPALDGIKLQLLHVLKNTELGRMYIAEPFRTLSLDEYCALVVKCLRLLPPDTVIHRITGDGPKRLLLAPLWSANKKLVLNTLNRAIREA
;
A
#
# COMPACT_ATOMS: atom_id res chain seq x y z
N ALA A 1 1.99 -6.42 -15.72
CA ALA A 1 2.43 -5.01 -15.84
C ALA A 1 2.07 -4.28 -14.54
N TYR A 2 2.90 -3.35 -14.09
CA TYR A 2 2.69 -2.61 -12.85
C TYR A 2 2.79 -1.10 -13.07
N PHE A 3 1.69 -0.41 -12.84
CA PHE A 3 1.58 1.04 -12.85
C PHE A 3 1.62 1.55 -11.42
N GLN A 4 2.79 1.99 -10.98
CA GLN A 4 3.06 2.33 -9.58
C GLN A 4 3.03 3.83 -9.29
N SER A 5 3.53 4.64 -10.22
CA SER A 5 3.76 6.07 -9.97
C SER A 5 2.45 6.86 -10.03
N TYR A 6 2.23 7.70 -9.01
CA TYR A 6 1.04 8.55 -8.89
C TYR A 6 -0.27 7.76 -8.76
N THR A 7 -1.39 8.39 -9.13
CA THR A 7 -2.74 7.81 -9.08
C THR A 7 -3.14 7.35 -10.48
N ASN A 8 -3.06 6.05 -10.72
CA ASN A 8 -3.17 5.51 -12.09
C ASN A 8 -4.61 5.40 -12.61
N THR A 9 -5.62 5.74 -11.81
CA THR A 9 -7.01 5.84 -12.26
C THR A 9 -7.50 7.31 -12.31
N TYR A 10 -6.57 8.27 -12.17
CA TYR A 10 -6.89 9.70 -12.27
C TYR A 10 -6.53 10.22 -13.65
N GLY A 11 -7.55 10.53 -14.45
CA GLY A 11 -7.41 11.06 -15.80
C GLY A 11 -8.59 10.72 -16.71
N PRO A 12 -8.60 11.18 -17.96
CA PRO A 12 -9.62 10.80 -18.95
C PRO A 12 -9.62 9.28 -19.17
N VAL A 13 -10.80 8.67 -19.07
CA VAL A 13 -10.96 7.20 -19.12
C VAL A 13 -10.43 6.63 -20.42
N GLU A 14 -10.71 7.28 -21.57
CA GLU A 14 -10.29 6.82 -22.89
C GLU A 14 -8.76 6.78 -23.04
N ARG A 15 -8.07 7.74 -22.42
CA ARG A 15 -6.60 7.77 -22.43
C ARG A 15 -6.02 6.63 -21.58
N LEU A 16 -6.59 6.40 -20.40
CA LEU A 16 -6.15 5.32 -19.50
C LEU A 16 -6.47 3.96 -20.11
N GLU A 17 -7.64 3.81 -20.73
CA GLU A 17 -8.02 2.58 -21.45
C GLU A 17 -7.01 2.24 -22.54
N ALA A 18 -6.59 3.21 -23.36
CA ALA A 18 -5.60 3.00 -24.41
C ALA A 18 -4.26 2.49 -23.85
N LEU A 19 -3.77 3.08 -22.74
CA LEU A 19 -2.53 2.65 -22.08
C LEU A 19 -2.64 1.23 -21.50
N TYR A 20 -3.78 0.91 -20.90
CA TYR A 20 -3.98 -0.42 -20.30
C TYR A 20 -4.14 -1.50 -21.38
N ARG A 21 -4.84 -1.20 -22.48
CA ARG A 21 -4.92 -2.11 -23.64
C ARG A 21 -3.55 -2.41 -24.24
N GLU A 22 -2.70 -1.38 -24.38
CA GLU A 22 -1.33 -1.56 -24.88
C GLU A 22 -0.52 -2.51 -23.97
N ALA A 23 -0.63 -2.34 -22.64
CA ALA A 23 0.03 -3.23 -21.68
C ALA A 23 -0.54 -4.64 -21.71
N LEU A 24 -1.86 -4.78 -21.71
CA LEU A 24 -2.55 -6.08 -21.73
C LEU A 24 -2.37 -6.84 -23.06
N ALA A 25 -2.10 -6.14 -24.16
CA ALA A 25 -1.83 -6.76 -25.47
C ALA A 25 -0.50 -7.53 -25.51
N GLN A 26 0.40 -7.29 -24.55
CA GLN A 26 1.68 -8.02 -24.51
C GLN A 26 1.46 -9.46 -24.05
N PRO A 27 1.95 -10.48 -24.80
CA PRO A 27 1.65 -11.88 -24.51
C PRO A 27 2.24 -12.35 -23.15
N GLU A 28 3.34 -11.76 -22.70
CA GLU A 28 4.00 -12.13 -21.45
C GLU A 28 3.32 -11.52 -20.20
N ILE A 29 2.40 -10.56 -20.38
CA ILE A 29 1.66 -9.97 -19.27
C ILE A 29 0.48 -10.86 -18.92
N VAL A 30 0.47 -11.36 -17.70
CA VAL A 30 -0.61 -12.19 -17.13
C VAL A 30 -1.56 -11.38 -16.26
N ALA A 31 -1.09 -10.25 -15.72
CA ALA A 31 -1.89 -9.37 -14.89
C ALA A 31 -1.47 -7.90 -15.05
N LEU A 32 -2.43 -7.00 -14.87
CA LEU A 32 -2.25 -5.56 -14.77
C LEU A 32 -2.45 -5.12 -13.32
N SER A 33 -1.43 -4.54 -12.68
CA SER A 33 -1.53 -4.01 -11.32
C SER A 33 -1.51 -2.48 -11.34
N LEU A 34 -2.51 -1.85 -10.73
CA LEU A 34 -2.76 -0.40 -10.75
C LEU A 34 -2.74 0.17 -9.34
N GLY A 35 -1.70 0.96 -9.02
CA GLY A 35 -1.64 1.73 -7.77
C GLY A 35 -2.54 2.95 -7.86
N THR A 36 -3.50 3.10 -6.93
CA THR A 36 -4.44 4.21 -6.96
C THR A 36 -4.92 4.66 -5.59
N ARG A 37 -5.66 5.77 -5.61
CA ARG A 37 -6.36 6.34 -4.46
C ARG A 37 -7.83 5.90 -4.49
N PRO A 38 -8.44 5.65 -3.32
CA PRO A 38 -9.87 5.29 -3.22
C PRO A 38 -10.83 6.31 -3.85
N ASP A 39 -10.53 7.61 -3.71
CA ASP A 39 -11.34 8.71 -4.25
C ASP A 39 -11.18 8.94 -5.77
N CYS A 40 -10.40 8.10 -6.46
CA CYS A 40 -10.16 8.17 -7.90
C CYS A 40 -10.68 6.95 -8.65
N LEU A 41 -11.81 6.40 -8.22
CA LEU A 41 -12.45 5.21 -8.79
C LEU A 41 -13.94 5.50 -9.12
N PRO A 42 -14.24 6.42 -10.06
CA PRO A 42 -15.60 6.65 -10.51
C PRO A 42 -16.17 5.41 -11.22
N ASP A 43 -17.49 5.29 -11.31
CA ASP A 43 -18.17 4.12 -11.89
C ASP A 43 -17.76 3.83 -13.33
N GLU A 44 -17.53 4.87 -14.12
CA GLU A 44 -17.02 4.73 -15.50
C GLU A 44 -15.64 4.07 -15.56
N MET A 45 -14.77 4.37 -14.58
CA MET A 45 -13.44 3.73 -14.45
C MET A 45 -13.58 2.25 -14.11
N LEU A 46 -14.42 1.93 -13.12
CA LEU A 46 -14.70 0.54 -12.76
C LEU A 46 -15.25 -0.25 -13.95
N ALA A 47 -16.24 0.31 -14.65
CA ALA A 47 -16.84 -0.33 -15.82
C ALA A 47 -15.81 -0.56 -16.94
N MET A 48 -14.93 0.40 -17.18
CA MET A 48 -13.83 0.27 -18.15
C MET A 48 -12.86 -0.85 -17.76
N LEU A 49 -12.44 -0.90 -16.49
CA LEU A 49 -11.54 -1.93 -16.00
C LEU A 49 -12.16 -3.34 -16.04
N GLN A 50 -13.46 -3.48 -15.71
CA GLN A 50 -14.19 -4.76 -15.85
C GLN A 50 -14.20 -5.23 -17.31
N ARG A 51 -14.54 -4.33 -18.24
CA ARG A 51 -14.54 -4.63 -19.69
C ARG A 51 -13.15 -5.06 -20.16
N LEU A 52 -12.09 -4.36 -19.75
CA LEU A 52 -10.71 -4.73 -20.12
C LEU A 52 -10.30 -6.10 -19.59
N ARG A 53 -10.67 -6.43 -18.34
CA ARG A 53 -10.43 -7.74 -17.74
C ARG A 53 -11.13 -8.84 -18.55
N ASP A 54 -12.41 -8.64 -18.82
CA ASP A 54 -13.23 -9.64 -19.51
C ASP A 54 -12.79 -9.85 -20.98
N GLU A 55 -12.37 -8.77 -21.68
CA GLU A 55 -11.88 -8.84 -23.06
C GLU A 55 -10.48 -9.43 -23.17
N SER A 56 -9.61 -9.17 -22.20
CA SER A 56 -8.21 -9.65 -22.23
C SER A 56 -8.04 -11.06 -21.63
N GLU A 57 -9.01 -11.53 -20.85
CA GLU A 57 -8.94 -12.75 -20.02
C GLU A 57 -7.71 -12.73 -19.07
N LYS A 58 -7.28 -11.52 -18.63
CA LYS A 58 -6.13 -11.31 -17.75
C LYS A 58 -6.58 -10.65 -16.45
N ASP A 59 -5.88 -10.96 -15.38
CA ASP A 59 -6.19 -10.37 -14.07
C ASP A 59 -5.91 -8.86 -14.03
N ILE A 60 -6.78 -8.13 -13.34
CA ILE A 60 -6.52 -6.75 -12.96
C ILE A 60 -6.53 -6.65 -11.44
N TRP A 61 -5.40 -6.20 -10.90
CA TRP A 61 -5.19 -5.99 -9.48
C TRP A 61 -5.23 -4.50 -9.16
N ILE A 62 -5.97 -4.12 -8.15
CA ILE A 62 -6.06 -2.73 -7.69
C ILE A 62 -5.29 -2.60 -6.38
N GLU A 63 -4.23 -1.79 -6.41
CA GLU A 63 -3.42 -1.48 -5.23
C GLU A 63 -3.94 -0.20 -4.60
N LEU A 64 -4.70 -0.35 -3.51
CA LEU A 64 -5.46 0.72 -2.89
C LEU A 64 -4.69 1.33 -1.71
N GLY A 65 -4.46 2.63 -1.75
CA GLY A 65 -3.80 3.35 -0.66
C GLY A 65 -4.74 3.53 0.53
N LEU A 66 -4.38 3.04 1.71
CA LEU A 66 -5.02 3.35 2.99
C LEU A 66 -4.06 4.09 3.91
N GLN A 67 -2.87 3.57 4.02
CA GLN A 67 -1.74 4.01 4.84
C GLN A 67 -1.97 3.78 6.34
N SER A 68 -3.04 4.30 6.91
CA SER A 68 -3.51 4.16 8.28
C SER A 68 -5.03 4.39 8.34
N ILE A 69 -5.72 3.80 9.32
CA ILE A 69 -7.16 4.07 9.57
C ILE A 69 -7.39 5.35 10.36
N HIS A 70 -6.35 5.89 11.01
CA HIS A 70 -6.48 7.04 11.92
C HIS A 70 -6.60 8.35 11.13
N GLU A 71 -7.72 9.06 11.30
CA GLU A 71 -7.97 10.31 10.58
C GLU A 71 -6.94 11.39 10.93
N ALA A 72 -6.46 11.46 12.17
CA ALA A 72 -5.40 12.38 12.56
C ALA A 72 -4.07 12.10 11.79
N THR A 73 -3.77 10.84 11.50
CA THR A 73 -2.64 10.47 10.64
C THR A 73 -2.93 10.83 9.19
N ALA A 74 -4.14 10.52 8.70
CA ALA A 74 -4.56 10.84 7.34
C ALA A 74 -4.46 12.34 7.02
N GLU A 75 -4.87 13.19 7.95
CA GLU A 75 -4.72 14.65 7.85
C GLU A 75 -3.26 15.07 7.79
N ARG A 76 -2.42 14.57 8.71
CA ARG A 76 -0.98 14.91 8.79
C ARG A 76 -0.18 14.51 7.56
N ILE A 77 -0.54 13.40 6.92
CA ILE A 77 0.12 12.93 5.70
C ILE A 77 -0.54 13.44 4.42
N HIS A 78 -1.55 14.30 4.54
CA HIS A 78 -2.33 14.82 3.43
C HIS A 78 -2.91 13.72 2.54
N ARG A 79 -3.46 12.66 3.15
CA ARG A 79 -4.08 11.53 2.43
C ARG A 79 -5.19 12.00 1.48
N GLY A 80 -5.96 13.02 1.90
CA GLY A 80 -6.91 13.74 1.07
C GLY A 80 -8.29 13.09 0.93
N TYR A 81 -8.56 12.00 1.65
CA TYR A 81 -9.87 11.35 1.74
C TYR A 81 -10.05 10.68 3.11
N PRO A 82 -11.27 10.66 3.67
CA PRO A 82 -11.58 10.00 4.94
C PRO A 82 -11.74 8.48 4.77
N LEU A 83 -11.71 7.75 5.89
CA LEU A 83 -11.81 6.29 5.89
C LEU A 83 -13.05 5.72 5.17
N PRO A 84 -14.27 6.31 5.30
CA PRO A 84 -15.43 5.79 4.56
C PRO A 84 -15.29 5.77 3.04
N VAL A 85 -14.45 6.64 2.46
CA VAL A 85 -14.15 6.62 1.01
C VAL A 85 -13.30 5.39 0.65
N PHE A 86 -12.40 4.98 1.54
CA PHE A 86 -11.67 3.73 1.36
C PHE A 86 -12.63 2.53 1.44
N ASP A 87 -13.55 2.52 2.40
CA ASP A 87 -14.52 1.44 2.58
C ASP A 87 -15.42 1.28 1.35
N ASP A 88 -15.98 2.38 0.85
CA ASP A 88 -16.79 2.38 -0.36
C ASP A 88 -16.00 1.81 -1.55
N ALA A 89 -14.82 2.34 -1.81
CA ALA A 89 -13.96 1.89 -2.90
C ALA A 89 -13.60 0.40 -2.78
N TYR A 90 -13.23 -0.05 -1.58
CA TYR A 90 -12.90 -1.45 -1.31
C TYR A 90 -14.08 -2.37 -1.66
N HIS A 91 -15.27 -2.09 -1.11
CA HIS A 91 -16.45 -2.92 -1.34
C HIS A 91 -16.91 -2.92 -2.81
N ARG A 92 -16.85 -1.77 -3.48
CA ARG A 92 -17.18 -1.67 -4.92
C ARG A 92 -16.21 -2.48 -5.77
N LEU A 93 -14.91 -2.43 -5.47
CA LEU A 93 -13.90 -3.22 -6.17
C LEU A 93 -14.11 -4.72 -5.94
N LYS A 94 -14.35 -5.14 -4.69
CA LYS A 94 -14.62 -6.55 -4.37
C LYS A 94 -15.92 -7.04 -5.00
N ALA A 95 -16.98 -6.24 -5.00
CA ALA A 95 -18.24 -6.56 -5.69
C ALA A 95 -18.06 -6.68 -7.21
N ALA A 96 -17.16 -5.90 -7.79
CA ALA A 96 -16.78 -5.98 -9.20
C ALA A 96 -15.85 -7.15 -9.54
N GLY A 97 -15.41 -7.94 -8.55
CA GLY A 97 -14.56 -9.11 -8.70
C GLY A 97 -13.07 -8.81 -8.94
N PHE A 98 -12.60 -7.64 -8.52
CA PHE A 98 -11.17 -7.31 -8.58
C PHE A 98 -10.41 -7.87 -7.37
N THR A 99 -9.13 -8.25 -7.60
CA THR A 99 -8.15 -8.49 -6.55
C THR A 99 -7.71 -7.16 -5.98
N VAL A 100 -7.88 -6.95 -4.67
CA VAL A 100 -7.54 -5.70 -3.98
C VAL A 100 -6.35 -5.91 -3.05
N ILE A 101 -5.30 -5.11 -3.27
CA ILE A 101 -4.07 -5.10 -2.46
C ILE A 101 -4.02 -3.78 -1.71
N VAL A 102 -4.02 -3.82 -0.38
CA VAL A 102 -4.04 -2.59 0.42
C VAL A 102 -2.62 -2.19 0.85
N HIS A 103 -2.31 -0.91 0.71
CA HIS A 103 -1.05 -0.33 1.16
C HIS A 103 -1.20 0.25 2.57
N VAL A 104 -0.32 -0.17 3.48
CA VAL A 104 -0.20 0.33 4.85
C VAL A 104 1.21 0.85 5.07
N ILE A 105 1.36 1.95 5.81
CA ILE A 105 2.64 2.49 6.25
C ILE A 105 2.75 2.32 7.77
N LEU A 106 3.83 1.67 8.20
CA LEU A 106 4.17 1.45 9.61
C LEU A 106 5.28 2.42 10.04
N GLY A 107 5.18 2.95 11.25
CA GLY A 107 6.22 3.76 11.87
C GLY A 107 6.00 5.27 11.79
N PHE A 108 4.76 5.74 11.66
CA PHE A 108 4.45 7.16 11.86
C PHE A 108 4.84 7.58 13.29
N PRO A 109 5.55 8.73 13.46
CA PRO A 109 6.09 9.12 14.78
C PRO A 109 5.02 9.50 15.80
N TRP A 110 3.79 9.69 15.37
CA TRP A 110 2.62 10.02 16.21
C TRP A 110 1.67 8.83 16.40
N GLU A 111 1.98 7.67 15.85
CA GLU A 111 1.25 6.42 16.07
C GLU A 111 2.01 5.53 17.06
N THR A 112 1.27 4.95 17.98
CA THR A 112 1.75 3.88 18.87
C THR A 112 1.77 2.54 18.13
N GLU A 113 2.38 1.52 18.73
CA GLU A 113 2.29 0.16 18.20
C GLU A 113 0.82 -0.30 18.10
N ASP A 114 0.01 0.01 19.13
CA ASP A 114 -1.40 -0.37 19.14
C ASP A 114 -2.22 0.31 18.05
N ASP A 115 -1.91 1.55 17.69
CA ASP A 115 -2.53 2.25 16.57
C ASP A 115 -2.20 1.56 15.23
N MET A 116 -0.94 1.21 15.02
CA MET A 116 -0.52 0.47 13.82
C MET A 116 -1.18 -0.91 13.73
N LEU A 117 -1.25 -1.64 14.86
CA LEU A 117 -1.94 -2.93 14.92
C LEU A 117 -3.47 -2.79 14.80
N ALA A 118 -4.08 -1.68 15.23
CA ALA A 118 -5.49 -1.40 15.00
C ALA A 118 -5.80 -1.29 13.50
N THR A 119 -4.92 -0.67 12.72
CA THR A 119 -5.04 -0.64 11.24
C THR A 119 -5.05 -2.05 10.66
N ILE A 120 -4.20 -2.96 11.15
CA ILE A 120 -4.16 -4.35 10.67
C ILE A 120 -5.41 -5.13 11.10
N ARG A 121 -5.86 -4.98 12.37
CA ARG A 121 -7.10 -5.62 12.84
C ARG A 121 -8.32 -5.19 12.02
N TYR A 122 -8.39 -3.89 11.71
CA TYR A 122 -9.44 -3.37 10.84
C TYR A 122 -9.45 -4.04 9.46
N LEU A 123 -8.29 -4.12 8.80
CA LEU A 123 -8.16 -4.77 7.50
C LEU A 123 -8.45 -6.28 7.56
N SER A 124 -8.10 -6.93 8.68
CA SER A 124 -8.34 -8.36 8.89
C SER A 124 -9.82 -8.70 9.09
N ALA A 125 -10.62 -7.71 9.50
CA ALA A 125 -12.06 -7.85 9.72
C ALA A 125 -12.93 -7.45 8.51
N LEU A 126 -12.31 -7.08 7.40
CA LEU A 126 -13.04 -6.69 6.19
C LEU A 126 -13.81 -7.89 5.59
N GLU A 127 -15.04 -7.62 5.17
CA GLU A 127 -15.90 -8.56 4.43
C GLU A 127 -16.35 -7.91 3.10
N PRO A 128 -16.02 -8.52 1.94
CA PRO A 128 -15.25 -9.75 1.73
C PRO A 128 -13.80 -9.62 2.18
N ALA A 129 -13.16 -10.77 2.51
CA ALA A 129 -11.81 -10.81 3.05
C ALA A 129 -10.76 -10.14 2.14
N LEU A 130 -9.70 -9.61 2.76
CA LEU A 130 -8.58 -8.95 2.09
C LEU A 130 -7.77 -9.94 1.24
N ASP A 131 -7.56 -9.62 -0.05
CA ASP A 131 -6.77 -10.47 -0.96
C ASP A 131 -5.26 -10.32 -0.73
N GLY A 132 -4.81 -9.08 -0.54
CA GLY A 132 -3.37 -8.83 -0.38
C GLY A 132 -3.03 -7.54 0.35
N ILE A 133 -1.81 -7.48 0.86
CA ILE A 133 -1.33 -6.33 1.63
C ILE A 133 0.12 -6.00 1.30
N LYS A 134 0.46 -4.72 1.31
CA LYS A 134 1.84 -4.20 1.33
C LYS A 134 2.08 -3.47 2.65
N LEU A 135 2.91 -4.05 3.50
CA LEU A 135 3.41 -3.40 4.71
C LEU A 135 4.66 -2.60 4.36
N GLN A 136 4.59 -1.29 4.50
CA GLN A 136 5.69 -0.40 4.15
C GLN A 136 6.23 0.28 5.40
N LEU A 137 7.56 0.36 5.52
CA LEU A 137 8.20 1.19 6.53
C LEU A 137 8.12 2.66 6.12
N LEU A 138 7.78 3.53 7.06
CA LEU A 138 7.91 4.98 6.86
C LEU A 138 9.37 5.35 6.58
N HIS A 139 9.61 6.05 5.47
CA HIS A 139 10.89 6.67 5.17
C HIS A 139 10.79 8.19 5.28
N VAL A 140 11.63 8.77 6.10
CA VAL A 140 11.81 10.22 6.16
C VAL A 140 12.81 10.62 5.08
N LEU A 141 12.34 11.36 4.09
CA LEU A 141 13.13 11.71 2.91
C LEU A 141 13.40 13.22 2.85
N LYS A 142 14.59 13.59 2.38
CA LYS A 142 14.92 14.98 2.03
C LYS A 142 13.89 15.53 1.04
N ASN A 143 13.69 16.85 1.08
CA ASN A 143 12.77 17.57 0.18
C ASN A 143 11.27 17.23 0.35
N THR A 144 10.89 16.50 1.40
CA THR A 144 9.51 16.30 1.82
C THR A 144 9.18 17.18 3.03
N GLU A 145 7.89 17.37 3.30
CA GLU A 145 7.45 18.09 4.49
C GLU A 145 7.90 17.37 5.76
N LEU A 146 7.68 16.05 5.84
CA LEU A 146 8.14 15.22 6.94
C LEU A 146 9.67 15.30 7.13
N GLY A 147 10.43 15.38 6.02
CA GLY A 147 11.88 15.58 6.05
C GLY A 147 12.28 16.94 6.63
N ARG A 148 11.54 18.01 6.30
CA ARG A 148 11.77 19.35 6.90
C ARG A 148 11.47 19.34 8.40
N MET A 149 10.36 18.72 8.81
CA MET A 149 10.02 18.55 10.23
C MET A 149 11.14 17.80 10.98
N TYR A 150 11.62 16.69 10.42
CA TYR A 150 12.69 15.89 11.02
C TYR A 150 14.01 16.65 11.15
N ILE A 151 14.35 17.51 10.19
CA ILE A 151 15.57 18.34 10.27
C ILE A 151 15.42 19.42 11.34
N ALA A 152 14.24 20.03 11.48
CA ALA A 152 13.97 21.07 12.46
C ALA A 152 13.92 20.51 13.88
N GLU A 153 13.24 19.39 14.08
CA GLU A 153 13.08 18.71 15.37
C GLU A 153 13.05 17.19 15.13
N PRO A 154 14.19 16.50 15.29
CA PRO A 154 14.27 15.07 15.08
C PRO A 154 13.34 14.28 16.00
N PHE A 155 12.47 13.47 15.41
CA PHE A 155 11.61 12.54 16.12
C PHE A 155 12.12 11.10 16.03
N ARG A 156 11.64 10.25 16.94
CA ARG A 156 12.02 8.84 16.96
C ARG A 156 11.44 8.10 15.74
N THR A 157 12.26 7.27 15.12
CA THR A 157 11.86 6.26 14.14
C THR A 157 12.09 4.85 14.69
N LEU A 158 11.38 3.86 14.17
CA LEU A 158 11.55 2.47 14.59
C LEU A 158 12.99 1.99 14.34
N SER A 159 13.54 1.27 15.29
CA SER A 159 14.75 0.47 15.07
C SER A 159 14.43 -0.73 14.16
N LEU A 160 15.46 -1.40 13.64
CA LEU A 160 15.27 -2.59 12.81
C LEU A 160 14.54 -3.71 13.58
N ASP A 161 14.93 -3.94 14.84
CA ASP A 161 14.33 -5.00 15.66
C ASP A 161 12.87 -4.70 16.02
N GLU A 162 12.56 -3.44 16.35
CA GLU A 162 11.17 -3.00 16.60
C GLU A 162 10.30 -3.18 15.35
N TYR A 163 10.82 -2.78 14.19
CA TYR A 163 10.11 -2.96 12.93
C TYR A 163 9.87 -4.45 12.62
N CYS A 164 10.87 -5.30 12.80
CA CYS A 164 10.74 -6.73 12.59
C CYS A 164 9.71 -7.35 13.54
N ALA A 165 9.75 -7.00 14.82
CA ALA A 165 8.78 -7.47 15.81
C ALA A 165 7.34 -7.02 15.46
N LEU A 166 7.18 -5.76 15.04
CA LEU A 166 5.89 -5.22 14.62
C LEU A 166 5.35 -5.93 13.37
N VAL A 167 6.18 -6.16 12.35
CA VAL A 167 5.78 -6.91 11.14
C VAL A 167 5.31 -8.31 11.49
N VAL A 168 6.01 -9.02 12.36
CA VAL A 168 5.58 -10.37 12.83
C VAL A 168 4.21 -10.30 13.50
N LYS A 169 3.95 -9.29 14.36
CA LYS A 169 2.64 -9.11 14.98
C LYS A 169 1.56 -8.82 13.93
N CYS A 170 1.87 -7.99 12.93
CA CYS A 170 0.96 -7.71 11.81
C CYS A 170 0.59 -9.00 11.05
N LEU A 171 1.58 -9.82 10.70
CA LEU A 171 1.37 -11.07 9.97
C LEU A 171 0.49 -12.06 10.75
N ARG A 172 0.63 -12.11 12.08
CA ARG A 172 -0.21 -12.97 12.93
C ARG A 172 -1.68 -12.53 13.03
N LEU A 173 -1.97 -11.27 12.77
CA LEU A 173 -3.32 -10.72 12.78
C LEU A 173 -4.05 -10.89 11.44
N LEU A 174 -3.30 -11.04 10.34
CA LEU A 174 -3.88 -11.17 9.01
C LEU A 174 -4.51 -12.55 8.79
N PRO A 175 -5.60 -12.64 8.01
CA PRO A 175 -6.14 -13.92 7.56
C PRO A 175 -5.07 -14.75 6.84
N PRO A 176 -5.07 -16.09 6.97
CA PRO A 176 -4.03 -16.97 6.43
C PRO A 176 -3.92 -16.91 4.90
N ASP A 177 -5.01 -16.58 4.21
CA ASP A 177 -5.07 -16.50 2.74
C ASP A 177 -4.64 -15.13 2.20
N THR A 178 -4.38 -14.14 3.07
CA THR A 178 -3.92 -12.81 2.64
C THR A 178 -2.52 -12.87 2.05
N VAL A 179 -2.36 -12.49 0.79
CA VAL A 179 -1.06 -12.48 0.11
C VAL A 179 -0.22 -11.27 0.57
N ILE A 180 0.99 -11.54 1.01
CA ILE A 180 1.93 -10.49 1.43
C ILE A 180 2.79 -10.05 0.24
N HIS A 181 2.43 -8.94 -0.40
CA HIS A 181 3.13 -8.43 -1.59
C HIS A 181 4.42 -7.68 -1.23
N ARG A 182 4.49 -7.11 -0.02
CA ARG A 182 5.66 -6.35 0.45
C ARG A 182 5.69 -6.30 1.97
N ILE A 183 6.89 -6.41 2.55
CA ILE A 183 7.13 -6.36 4.00
C ILE A 183 8.14 -5.26 4.40
N THR A 184 8.52 -4.37 3.50
CA THR A 184 9.41 -3.23 3.78
C THR A 184 9.25 -2.14 2.73
N GLY A 185 9.67 -0.92 3.04
CA GLY A 185 9.72 0.19 2.09
C GLY A 185 10.96 0.11 1.16
N ASP A 186 10.93 0.88 0.09
CA ASP A 186 12.04 1.04 -0.84
C ASP A 186 12.16 2.51 -1.26
N GLY A 187 12.85 3.30 -0.46
CA GLY A 187 13.06 4.73 -0.69
C GLY A 187 14.40 5.02 -1.36
N PRO A 188 14.55 6.16 -2.06
CA PRO A 188 15.81 6.55 -2.69
C PRO A 188 16.87 6.84 -1.64
N LYS A 189 17.88 5.98 -1.53
CA LYS A 189 18.94 6.02 -0.50
C LYS A 189 19.62 7.39 -0.36
N ARG A 190 19.82 8.10 -1.47
CA ARG A 190 20.44 9.45 -1.49
C ARG A 190 19.61 10.53 -0.79
N LEU A 191 18.30 10.29 -0.66
CA LEU A 191 17.36 11.21 -0.04
C LEU A 191 16.95 10.77 1.38
N LEU A 192 17.34 9.58 1.81
CA LEU A 192 16.95 9.01 3.10
C LEU A 192 17.60 9.79 4.25
N LEU A 193 16.78 10.28 5.18
CA LEU A 193 17.19 10.88 6.45
C LEU A 193 17.06 9.86 7.60
N ALA A 194 15.93 9.13 7.64
CA ALA A 194 15.65 8.14 8.68
C ALA A 194 14.58 7.12 8.22
N PRO A 195 14.59 5.90 8.77
CA PRO A 195 15.68 5.32 9.55
C PRO A 195 16.81 4.83 8.63
N LEU A 196 18.06 5.14 8.95
CA LEU A 196 19.21 4.87 8.06
C LEU A 196 19.48 3.37 7.82
N TRP A 197 19.10 2.51 8.77
CA TRP A 197 19.26 1.06 8.62
C TRP A 197 18.46 0.51 7.42
N SER A 198 17.36 1.14 7.03
CA SER A 198 16.52 0.73 5.91
C SER A 198 17.22 0.82 4.55
N ALA A 199 18.32 1.59 4.45
CA ALA A 199 19.14 1.66 3.25
C ALA A 199 19.84 0.32 2.93
N ASN A 200 19.99 -0.58 3.92
CA ASN A 200 20.56 -1.91 3.73
C ASN A 200 19.46 -2.96 3.55
N LYS A 201 18.85 -2.99 2.36
CA LYS A 201 17.73 -3.88 2.03
C LYS A 201 18.03 -5.37 2.32
N LYS A 202 19.28 -5.82 2.08
CA LYS A 202 19.67 -7.21 2.34
C LYS A 202 19.63 -7.53 3.84
N LEU A 203 20.16 -6.64 4.68
CA LEU A 203 20.09 -6.78 6.14
C LEU A 203 18.63 -6.83 6.60
N VAL A 204 17.81 -5.88 6.16
CA VAL A 204 16.39 -5.80 6.53
C VAL A 204 15.66 -7.09 6.20
N LEU A 205 15.74 -7.57 4.95
CA LEU A 205 15.06 -8.78 4.52
C LEU A 205 15.57 -10.04 5.25
N ASN A 206 16.88 -10.15 5.49
CA ASN A 206 17.42 -11.28 6.23
C ASN A 206 16.92 -11.30 7.69
N THR A 207 16.89 -10.14 8.34
CA THR A 207 16.40 -10.02 9.72
C THR A 207 14.90 -10.30 9.80
N LEU A 208 14.10 -9.74 8.91
CA LEU A 208 12.66 -10.01 8.81
C LEU A 208 12.38 -11.51 8.58
N ASN A 209 13.03 -12.12 7.59
CA ASN A 209 12.83 -13.54 7.28
C ASN A 209 13.23 -14.45 8.45
N ARG A 210 14.25 -14.08 9.22
CA ARG A 210 14.60 -14.79 10.45
C ARG A 210 13.50 -14.64 11.50
N ALA A 211 13.10 -13.40 11.80
CA ALA A 211 12.06 -13.11 12.80
C ALA A 211 10.72 -13.83 12.48
N ILE A 212 10.34 -13.89 11.20
CA ILE A 212 9.13 -14.59 10.75
C ILE A 212 9.25 -16.10 10.97
N ARG A 213 10.43 -16.70 10.72
CA ARG A 213 10.62 -18.15 10.93
C ARG A 213 10.71 -18.58 12.40
N GLU A 214 11.15 -17.66 13.26
CA GLU A 214 11.29 -17.91 14.70
C GLU A 214 10.00 -17.60 15.49
N ALA A 215 8.99 -17.06 14.83
CA ALA A 215 7.71 -16.62 15.41
C ALA A 215 6.64 -17.70 15.32
#